data_98b3df619ebe618fb467151152521b32
#
_entry.id   98b3df619ebe618fb467151152521b32
#
_cell.length_a   1.000
_cell.length_b   1.000
_cell.length_c   1.000
_cell.angle_alpha   90.00
_cell.angle_beta   90.00
_cell.angle_gamma   90.00
#
_symmetry.space_group_name_H-M   'P 1'
#
loop_
_entity.id
_entity.type
_entity.pdbx_description
1 polymer ?
#
loop_
_entity_poly.entity_id
_entity_poly.type
_entity_poly.pdbx_seq_one_letter_code
_entity_poly.pdbx_strand_id
1 'polypeptide(L)'
;MRKTIKYLLLCIVTIGVLVGCSNSSKEENVESFIKKLVSYNTYNNMVSIEEAGQLIEDYKSRFGEYLTEDAFDLLMANRIFSKYSAVISDASGVTDINITKTSETQNDGYIHFEYEVSYKLERDCETVDMNDYMAFNVLDEKGYKIEKVSILDKTSSIFKEFKK
;
A
#
# COMPACT_ATOMS: atom_id res chain seq x y z
N MET A 1 51.58 -1.92 3.10
CA MET A 1 50.52 -1.15 3.76
C MET A 1 49.49 -0.48 2.81
N ARG A 2 49.88 0.10 1.66
CA ARG A 2 48.89 0.75 0.74
C ARG A 2 47.90 -0.21 0.04
N LYS A 3 48.24 -1.46 -0.20
CA LYS A 3 47.37 -2.44 -0.86
C LYS A 3 46.27 -3.01 0.07
N THR A 4 46.59 -3.21 1.35
CA THR A 4 45.64 -3.72 2.36
C THR A 4 44.53 -2.72 2.68
N ILE A 5 44.83 -1.40 2.65
CA ILE A 5 43.81 -0.35 2.88
C ILE A 5 42.81 -0.30 1.73
N LYS A 6 43.23 -0.54 0.47
CA LYS A 6 42.31 -0.56 -0.69
C LYS A 6 41.29 -1.71 -0.60
N TYR A 7 41.66 -2.88 -0.13
CA TYR A 7 40.77 -4.01 0.04
C TYR A 7 39.79 -3.82 1.22
N LEU A 8 40.27 -3.18 2.31
CA LEU A 8 39.41 -2.84 3.45
C LEU A 8 38.31 -1.83 3.06
N LEU A 9 38.66 -0.82 2.26
CA LEU A 9 37.71 0.17 1.74
C LEU A 9 36.70 -0.47 0.77
N LEU A 10 37.15 -1.43 -0.06
CA LEU A 10 36.26 -2.15 -0.99
C LEU A 10 35.24 -3.04 -0.24
N CYS A 11 35.66 -3.69 0.85
CA CYS A 11 34.76 -4.49 1.69
C CYS A 11 33.73 -3.65 2.42
N ILE A 12 34.06 -2.44 2.86
CA ILE A 12 33.11 -1.54 3.53
C ILE A 12 32.06 -1.04 2.56
N VAL A 13 32.42 -0.75 1.30
CA VAL A 13 31.47 -0.31 0.26
C VAL A 13 30.53 -1.45 -0.15
N THR A 14 31.02 -2.71 -0.22
CA THR A 14 30.17 -3.85 -0.57
C THR A 14 29.18 -4.24 0.54
N ILE A 15 29.54 -4.07 1.83
CA ILE A 15 28.63 -4.33 2.95
C ILE A 15 27.54 -3.26 3.01
N GLY A 16 27.85 -1.99 2.71
CA GLY A 16 26.86 -0.91 2.67
C GLY A 16 25.80 -1.07 1.58
N VAL A 17 26.14 -1.71 0.46
CA VAL A 17 25.20 -1.94 -0.67
C VAL A 17 24.24 -3.10 -0.39
N LEU A 18 24.64 -4.10 0.41
CA LEU A 18 23.79 -5.27 0.71
C LEU A 18 22.69 -4.98 1.75
N VAL A 19 22.90 -4.02 2.64
CA VAL A 19 21.88 -3.61 3.64
C VAL A 19 20.82 -2.71 3.01
N GLY A 20 21.16 -1.95 1.95
CA GLY A 20 20.20 -1.09 1.24
C GLY A 20 19.21 -1.85 0.34
N CYS A 21 19.59 -3.04 -0.18
CA CYS A 21 18.75 -3.77 -1.12
C CYS A 21 17.54 -4.51 -0.48
N SER A 22 17.60 -4.84 0.81
CA SER A 22 16.47 -5.57 1.45
C SER A 22 15.31 -4.65 1.82
N ASN A 23 15.59 -3.40 2.18
CA ASN A 23 14.55 -2.45 2.56
C ASN A 23 13.86 -1.84 1.32
N SER A 24 14.59 -1.65 0.22
CA SER A 24 14.00 -1.15 -1.03
C SER A 24 12.91 -2.07 -1.58
N SER A 25 13.09 -3.38 -1.50
CA SER A 25 12.07 -4.34 -1.96
C SER A 25 10.82 -4.40 -1.08
N LYS A 26 10.96 -4.14 0.23
CA LYS A 26 9.82 -4.04 1.17
C LYS A 26 9.03 -2.76 0.93
N GLU A 27 9.71 -1.65 0.78
CA GLU A 27 9.15 -0.35 0.44
C GLU A 27 8.41 -0.42 -0.91
N GLU A 28 9.03 -0.98 -1.94
CA GLU A 28 8.45 -1.19 -3.26
C GLU A 28 7.17 -2.03 -3.20
N ASN A 29 7.13 -3.06 -2.34
CA ASN A 29 5.95 -3.88 -2.13
C ASN A 29 4.79 -3.07 -1.55
N VAL A 30 5.05 -2.23 -0.54
CA VAL A 30 4.05 -1.34 0.07
C VAL A 30 3.56 -0.29 -0.93
N GLU A 31 4.47 0.36 -1.66
CA GLU A 31 4.09 1.36 -2.66
C GLU A 31 3.25 0.76 -3.80
N SER A 32 3.58 -0.46 -4.23
CA SER A 32 2.82 -1.18 -5.25
C SER A 32 1.41 -1.52 -4.75
N PHE A 33 1.28 -1.94 -3.50
CA PHE A 33 -0.01 -2.14 -2.86
C PHE A 33 -0.82 -0.84 -2.81
N ILE A 34 -0.22 0.26 -2.35
CA ILE A 34 -0.87 1.57 -2.27
C ILE A 34 -1.37 2.00 -3.66
N LYS A 35 -0.49 1.99 -4.67
CA LYS A 35 -0.85 2.35 -6.06
C LYS A 35 -2.04 1.55 -6.56
N LYS A 36 -2.01 0.23 -6.33
CA LYS A 36 -3.08 -0.67 -6.73
C LYS A 36 -4.39 -0.36 -5.98
N LEU A 37 -4.31 -0.04 -4.67
CA LEU A 37 -5.49 0.27 -3.85
C LEU A 37 -6.17 1.56 -4.29
N VAL A 38 -5.41 2.66 -4.48
CA VAL A 38 -5.98 3.97 -4.85
C VAL A 38 -6.37 4.09 -6.33
N SER A 39 -6.01 3.14 -7.17
CA SER A 39 -6.40 3.09 -8.59
C SER A 39 -7.42 1.99 -8.91
N TYR A 40 -7.88 1.23 -7.90
CA TYR A 40 -8.76 0.10 -8.11
C TYR A 40 -10.20 0.54 -8.40
N ASN A 41 -10.60 0.43 -9.64
CA ASN A 41 -11.93 0.78 -10.13
C ASN A 41 -12.71 -0.47 -10.55
N THR A 42 -13.31 -1.18 -9.61
CA THR A 42 -14.23 -2.29 -9.89
C THR A 42 -15.31 -2.32 -8.79
N TYR A 43 -16.14 -1.29 -8.75
CA TYR A 43 -17.33 -1.28 -7.90
C TYR A 43 -18.50 -1.85 -8.68
N ASN A 44 -18.97 -3.03 -8.29
CA ASN A 44 -20.27 -3.55 -8.70
C ASN A 44 -21.22 -3.42 -7.53
N ASN A 45 -22.37 -2.80 -7.75
CA ASN A 45 -23.48 -2.88 -6.82
C ASN A 45 -23.92 -4.34 -6.73
N MET A 46 -23.40 -5.06 -5.75
CA MET A 46 -23.67 -6.49 -5.56
C MET A 46 -25.15 -6.71 -5.27
N VAL A 47 -25.78 -7.53 -6.08
CA VAL A 47 -27.20 -7.88 -5.97
C VAL A 47 -27.36 -9.33 -5.50
N SER A 48 -26.31 -10.16 -5.58
CA SER A 48 -26.37 -11.58 -5.26
C SER A 48 -25.18 -12.08 -4.41
N ILE A 49 -25.36 -13.22 -3.76
CA ILE A 49 -24.29 -13.89 -2.99
C ILE A 49 -23.16 -14.38 -3.93
N GLU A 50 -23.49 -14.77 -5.15
CA GLU A 50 -22.55 -15.23 -6.16
C GLU A 50 -21.61 -14.07 -6.60
N GLU A 51 -22.15 -12.89 -6.84
CA GLU A 51 -21.37 -11.68 -7.15
C GLU A 51 -20.46 -11.29 -5.99
N ALA A 52 -20.91 -11.45 -4.75
CA ALA A 52 -20.07 -11.23 -3.56
C ALA A 52 -18.89 -12.19 -3.51
N GLY A 53 -19.10 -13.47 -3.85
CA GLY A 53 -18.02 -14.46 -3.95
C GLY A 53 -17.00 -14.09 -5.02
N GLN A 54 -17.46 -13.70 -6.21
CA GLN A 54 -16.58 -13.26 -7.30
C GLN A 54 -15.77 -12.02 -6.94
N LEU A 55 -16.35 -11.07 -6.21
CA LEU A 55 -15.66 -9.88 -5.76
C LEU A 55 -14.56 -10.19 -4.73
N ILE A 56 -14.79 -11.13 -3.82
CA ILE A 56 -13.76 -11.60 -2.87
C ILE A 56 -12.59 -12.23 -3.62
N GLU A 57 -12.86 -13.08 -4.60
CA GLU A 57 -11.82 -13.70 -5.43
C GLU A 57 -11.06 -12.65 -6.26
N ASP A 58 -11.73 -11.63 -6.77
CA ASP A 58 -11.06 -10.54 -7.49
C ASP A 58 -10.13 -9.74 -6.54
N TYR A 59 -10.59 -9.38 -5.34
CA TYR A 59 -9.73 -8.74 -4.34
C TYR A 59 -8.54 -9.63 -3.97
N LYS A 60 -8.76 -10.94 -3.76
CA LYS A 60 -7.70 -11.88 -3.42
C LYS A 60 -6.67 -12.03 -4.54
N SER A 61 -7.12 -12.10 -5.78
CA SER A 61 -6.26 -12.13 -6.97
C SER A 61 -5.39 -10.89 -7.10
N ARG A 62 -5.89 -9.71 -6.73
CA ARG A 62 -5.19 -8.44 -6.90
C ARG A 62 -4.29 -8.06 -5.73
N PHE A 63 -4.72 -8.35 -4.52
CA PHE A 63 -4.06 -7.87 -3.30
C PHE A 63 -3.40 -8.96 -2.48
N GLY A 64 -3.77 -10.22 -2.67
CA GLY A 64 -3.24 -11.35 -1.88
C GLY A 64 -1.73 -11.58 -2.03
N GLU A 65 -1.13 -11.13 -3.14
CA GLU A 65 0.33 -11.19 -3.30
C GLU A 65 1.09 -10.27 -2.35
N TYR A 66 0.47 -9.17 -1.89
CA TYR A 66 1.08 -8.18 -1.00
C TYR A 66 0.87 -8.48 0.48
N LEU A 67 -0.22 -9.12 0.84
CA LEU A 67 -0.75 -9.25 2.20
C LEU A 67 -0.52 -10.64 2.78
N THR A 68 -0.43 -10.73 4.11
CA THR A 68 -0.71 -12.00 4.81
C THR A 68 -2.21 -12.30 4.73
N GLU A 69 -2.61 -13.55 4.98
CA GLU A 69 -4.03 -13.93 4.99
C GLU A 69 -4.82 -13.16 6.05
N ASP A 70 -4.28 -13.04 7.26
CA ASP A 70 -4.90 -12.29 8.36
C ASP A 70 -5.08 -10.80 8.02
N ALA A 71 -4.07 -10.18 7.39
CA ALA A 71 -4.17 -8.78 6.95
C ALA A 71 -5.23 -8.60 5.85
N PHE A 72 -5.31 -9.54 4.91
CA PHE A 72 -6.33 -9.52 3.87
C PHE A 72 -7.74 -9.63 4.49
N ASP A 73 -7.96 -10.59 5.38
CA ASP A 73 -9.24 -10.81 6.05
C ASP A 73 -9.66 -9.60 6.89
N LEU A 74 -8.71 -8.96 7.58
CA LEU A 74 -8.98 -7.74 8.35
C LEU A 74 -9.41 -6.57 7.45
N LEU A 75 -8.76 -6.38 6.30
CA LEU A 75 -9.14 -5.35 5.33
C LEU A 75 -10.52 -5.63 4.72
N MET A 76 -10.84 -6.89 4.44
CA MET A 76 -12.17 -7.33 4.00
C MET A 76 -13.23 -7.04 5.06
N ALA A 77 -13.01 -7.45 6.32
CA ALA A 77 -13.93 -7.23 7.44
C ALA A 77 -14.21 -5.74 7.68
N ASN A 78 -13.20 -4.88 7.52
CA ASN A 78 -13.31 -3.42 7.64
C ASN A 78 -13.82 -2.74 6.36
N ARG A 79 -14.11 -3.51 5.30
CA ARG A 79 -14.59 -3.03 4.00
C ARG A 79 -13.66 -2.02 3.33
N ILE A 80 -12.35 -2.12 3.54
CA ILE A 80 -11.38 -1.15 3.01
C ILE A 80 -11.38 -1.17 1.48
N PHE A 81 -11.28 -2.35 0.86
CA PHE A 81 -11.33 -2.47 -0.60
C PHE A 81 -12.62 -1.90 -1.19
N SER A 82 -13.77 -2.22 -0.58
CA SER A 82 -15.07 -1.73 -1.04
C SER A 82 -15.22 -0.21 -0.90
N LYS A 83 -14.65 0.40 0.16
CA LYS A 83 -14.66 1.85 0.35
C LYS A 83 -13.85 2.56 -0.73
N TYR A 84 -12.62 2.09 -1.01
CA TYR A 84 -11.82 2.64 -2.10
C TYR A 84 -12.49 2.45 -3.44
N SER A 85 -12.92 1.24 -3.74
CA SER A 85 -13.61 0.92 -4.99
C SER A 85 -14.87 1.78 -5.20
N ALA A 86 -15.69 1.98 -4.18
CA ALA A 86 -16.90 2.79 -4.29
C ALA A 86 -16.59 4.25 -4.63
N VAL A 87 -15.64 4.87 -3.91
CA VAL A 87 -15.26 6.28 -4.16
C VAL A 87 -14.59 6.46 -5.52
N ILE A 88 -13.76 5.50 -5.94
CA ILE A 88 -13.02 5.56 -7.21
C ILE A 88 -13.95 5.25 -8.39
N SER A 89 -14.97 4.39 -8.23
CA SER A 89 -15.91 4.05 -9.32
C SER A 89 -16.76 5.24 -9.77
N ASP A 90 -16.95 6.22 -8.88
CA ASP A 90 -17.68 7.46 -9.20
C ASP A 90 -16.79 8.48 -9.95
N ALA A 91 -15.49 8.15 -10.16
CA ALA A 91 -14.56 8.96 -10.91
C ALA A 91 -14.32 8.39 -12.32
N SER A 92 -14.08 9.26 -13.29
CA SER A 92 -13.64 8.87 -14.64
C SER A 92 -12.17 8.42 -14.66
N GLY A 93 -11.39 8.78 -13.64
CA GLY A 93 -9.98 8.40 -13.50
C GLY A 93 -9.36 8.82 -12.18
N VAL A 94 -8.19 8.24 -11.90
CA VAL A 94 -7.31 8.63 -10.80
C VAL A 94 -5.99 9.09 -11.40
N THR A 95 -5.58 10.32 -11.06
CA THR A 95 -4.37 10.94 -11.60
C THR A 95 -3.49 11.51 -10.47
N ASP A 96 -2.28 11.93 -10.81
CA ASP A 96 -1.32 12.59 -9.91
C ASP A 96 -1.06 11.83 -8.60
N ILE A 97 -0.97 10.48 -8.68
CA ILE A 97 -0.69 9.65 -7.51
C ILE A 97 0.74 9.93 -7.05
N ASN A 98 0.87 10.50 -5.84
CA ASN A 98 2.14 10.74 -5.17
C ASN A 98 2.14 10.03 -3.82
N ILE A 99 3.17 9.20 -3.59
CA ILE A 99 3.35 8.39 -2.39
C ILE A 99 4.61 8.88 -1.71
N THR A 100 4.47 9.43 -0.50
CA THR A 100 5.58 9.99 0.27
C THR A 100 5.74 9.20 1.56
N LYS A 101 6.87 8.51 1.71
CA LYS A 101 7.23 7.86 2.98
C LYS A 101 7.55 8.95 4.01
N THR A 102 6.83 8.94 5.12
CA THR A 102 6.99 9.92 6.22
C THR A 102 7.74 9.36 7.40
N SER A 103 7.71 8.03 7.60
CA SER A 103 8.40 7.37 8.70
C SER A 103 8.79 5.94 8.34
N GLU A 104 9.91 5.49 8.91
CA GLU A 104 10.37 4.10 8.87
C GLU A 104 10.97 3.74 10.22
N THR A 105 10.51 2.64 10.83
CA THR A 105 11.00 2.16 12.12
C THR A 105 11.21 0.65 12.06
N GLN A 106 12.45 0.21 12.30
CA GLN A 106 12.76 -1.22 12.42
C GLN A 106 12.33 -1.73 13.79
N ASN A 107 11.53 -2.77 13.80
CA ASN A 107 11.12 -3.50 15.00
C ASN A 107 11.58 -4.96 14.92
N ASP A 108 11.43 -5.70 16.01
CA ASP A 108 11.73 -7.14 16.02
C ASP A 108 10.68 -7.89 15.15
N GLY A 109 11.17 -8.49 14.08
CA GLY A 109 10.37 -9.27 13.13
C GLY A 109 9.62 -8.49 12.05
N TYR A 110 9.55 -7.16 12.10
CA TYR A 110 8.91 -6.36 11.06
C TYR A 110 9.48 -4.95 10.92
N ILE A 111 9.24 -4.31 9.77
CA ILE A 111 9.46 -2.88 9.57
C ILE A 111 8.12 -2.17 9.55
N HIS A 112 8.03 -1.08 10.30
CA HIS A 112 6.91 -0.16 10.30
C HIS A 112 7.17 1.00 9.35
N PHE A 113 6.30 1.19 8.37
CA PHE A 113 6.32 2.32 7.43
C PHE A 113 5.09 3.19 7.62
N GLU A 114 5.26 4.51 7.47
CA GLU A 114 4.15 5.45 7.37
C GLU A 114 4.24 6.23 6.06
N TYR A 115 3.09 6.46 5.44
CA TYR A 115 2.98 7.16 4.16
C TYR A 115 1.87 8.20 4.18
N GLU A 116 2.15 9.31 3.51
CA GLU A 116 1.17 10.24 3.00
C GLU A 116 0.95 9.97 1.52
N VAL A 117 -0.31 9.78 1.11
CA VAL A 117 -0.70 9.42 -0.25
C VAL A 117 -1.64 10.48 -0.78
N SER A 118 -1.18 11.28 -1.74
CA SER A 118 -2.02 12.26 -2.42
C SER A 118 -2.33 11.82 -3.85
N TYR A 119 -3.54 12.06 -4.29
CA TYR A 119 -4.02 11.74 -5.64
C TYR A 119 -5.24 12.59 -5.99
N LYS A 120 -5.60 12.61 -7.27
CA LYS A 120 -6.78 13.31 -7.76
C LYS A 120 -7.80 12.35 -8.32
N LEU A 121 -9.06 12.58 -7.97
CA LEU A 121 -10.21 11.91 -8.61
C LEU A 121 -10.78 12.86 -9.66
N GLU A 122 -10.78 12.42 -10.90
CA GLU A 122 -11.39 13.16 -11.99
C GLU A 122 -12.85 12.76 -12.12
N ARG A 123 -13.76 13.71 -11.98
CA ARG A 123 -15.20 13.57 -12.17
C ARG A 123 -15.64 14.48 -13.31
N ASP A 124 -16.81 14.22 -13.89
CA ASP A 124 -17.28 14.87 -15.13
C ASP A 124 -17.15 16.41 -15.16
N CYS A 125 -17.26 17.07 -14.02
CA CYS A 125 -17.24 18.53 -13.92
C CYS A 125 -16.24 19.10 -12.92
N GLU A 126 -15.54 18.25 -12.18
CA GLU A 126 -14.61 18.67 -11.12
C GLU A 126 -13.47 17.67 -10.89
N THR A 127 -12.37 18.18 -10.35
CA THR A 127 -11.29 17.35 -9.82
C THR A 127 -11.28 17.46 -8.30
N VAL A 128 -11.27 16.32 -7.62
CA VAL A 128 -11.24 16.25 -6.15
C VAL A 128 -9.86 15.84 -5.69
N ASP A 129 -9.21 16.71 -4.90
CA ASP A 129 -7.93 16.39 -4.27
C ASP A 129 -8.15 15.45 -3.08
N MET A 130 -7.44 14.32 -3.11
CA MET A 130 -7.48 13.28 -2.09
C MET A 130 -6.16 13.25 -1.33
N ASN A 131 -6.23 13.03 -0.03
CA ASN A 131 -5.05 12.82 0.81
C ASN A 131 -5.36 11.79 1.89
N ASP A 132 -4.63 10.67 1.87
CA ASP A 132 -4.78 9.56 2.80
C ASP A 132 -3.48 9.33 3.57
N TYR A 133 -3.60 8.98 4.86
CA TYR A 133 -2.49 8.63 5.72
C TYR A 133 -2.56 7.15 6.05
N MET A 134 -1.50 6.42 5.73
CA MET A 134 -1.44 4.97 5.84
C MET A 134 -0.21 4.53 6.62
N ALA A 135 -0.36 3.50 7.45
CA ALA A 135 0.75 2.84 8.12
C ALA A 135 0.73 1.33 7.88
N PHE A 136 1.91 0.75 7.76
CA PHE A 136 2.11 -0.64 7.37
C PHE A 136 3.13 -1.32 8.29
N ASN A 137 2.84 -2.54 8.73
CA ASN A 137 3.85 -3.44 9.26
C ASN A 137 4.17 -4.48 8.19
N VAL A 138 5.42 -4.56 7.78
CA VAL A 138 5.92 -5.50 6.78
C VAL A 138 6.83 -6.50 7.45
N LEU A 139 6.54 -7.78 7.32
CA LEU A 139 7.34 -8.86 7.90
C LEU A 139 8.75 -8.87 7.32
N ASP A 140 9.74 -9.13 8.17
CA ASP A 140 11.15 -9.26 7.78
C ASP A 140 11.47 -10.63 7.16
N GLU A 141 10.47 -11.45 6.94
CA GLU A 141 10.57 -12.77 6.35
C GLU A 141 10.61 -12.73 4.83
N LYS A 142 11.00 -13.84 4.21
CA LYS A 142 11.04 -14.00 2.76
C LYS A 142 9.66 -13.80 2.16
N GLY A 143 9.55 -12.82 1.26
CA GLY A 143 8.31 -12.46 0.58
C GLY A 143 7.74 -11.11 1.02
N TYR A 144 8.27 -10.52 2.09
CA TYR A 144 7.97 -9.14 2.54
C TYR A 144 6.48 -8.81 2.60
N LYS A 145 5.70 -9.75 3.14
CA LYS A 145 4.25 -9.60 3.25
C LYS A 145 3.88 -8.50 4.24
N ILE A 146 2.89 -7.72 3.87
CA ILE A 146 2.26 -6.74 4.76
C ILE A 146 1.37 -7.51 5.74
N GLU A 147 1.71 -7.45 7.02
CA GLU A 147 0.98 -8.08 8.12
C GLU A 147 -0.13 -7.19 8.65
N LYS A 148 0.06 -5.86 8.57
CA LYS A 148 -0.92 -4.90 9.07
C LYS A 148 -0.97 -3.67 8.20
N VAL A 149 -2.19 -3.24 7.91
CA VAL A 149 -2.48 -1.95 7.27
C VAL A 149 -3.38 -1.14 8.20
N SER A 150 -3.00 0.10 8.45
CA SER A 150 -3.81 1.07 9.19
C SER A 150 -4.01 2.31 8.34
N ILE A 151 -5.26 2.69 8.09
CA ILE A 151 -5.62 3.91 7.38
C ILE A 151 -6.25 4.85 8.40
N LEU A 152 -5.70 6.05 8.55
CA LEU A 152 -6.13 6.98 9.58
C LEU A 152 -7.49 7.60 9.24
N ASP A 153 -8.56 7.04 9.77
CA ASP A 153 -9.97 7.35 9.47
C ASP A 153 -10.33 8.84 9.61
N LYS A 154 -9.74 9.54 10.61
CA LYS A 154 -10.09 10.94 10.87
C LYS A 154 -9.47 11.94 9.89
N THR A 155 -8.36 11.60 9.27
CA THR A 155 -7.58 12.50 8.41
C THR A 155 -7.68 12.14 6.95
N SER A 156 -7.83 10.85 6.62
CA SER A 156 -7.88 10.36 5.25
C SER A 156 -9.14 10.81 4.51
N SER A 157 -8.94 11.29 3.29
CA SER A 157 -10.00 11.82 2.42
C SER A 157 -10.98 10.73 1.99
N ILE A 158 -10.51 9.49 1.78
CA ILE A 158 -11.34 8.36 1.35
C ILE A 158 -12.55 8.14 2.25
N PHE A 159 -12.40 8.28 3.58
CA PHE A 159 -13.50 8.09 4.51
C PHE A 159 -14.47 9.26 4.55
N LYS A 160 -14.02 10.47 4.17
CA LYS A 160 -14.88 11.65 4.05
C LYS A 160 -15.75 11.56 2.80
N GLU A 161 -15.14 11.17 1.68
CA GLU A 161 -15.85 10.99 0.40
C GLU A 161 -16.83 9.82 0.46
N PHE A 162 -16.50 8.71 1.09
CA PHE A 162 -17.40 7.56 1.24
C PHE A 162 -18.66 7.85 2.05
N LYS A 163 -18.67 8.90 2.88
CA LYS A 163 -19.84 9.30 3.70
C LYS A 163 -20.80 10.26 2.99
N LYS A 164 -20.43 10.77 1.83
CA LYS A 164 -21.28 11.64 1.01
C LYS A 164 -22.30 10.84 0.21
#